data_de5aba0f9bb860c173d888ff020150e2
#
_entry.id   de5aba0f9bb860c173d888ff020150e2
#
_cell.length_a   1.000
_cell.length_b   1.000
_cell.length_c   1.000
_cell.angle_alpha   90.00
_cell.angle_beta   90.00
_cell.angle_gamma   90.00
#
_symmetry.space_group_name_H-M   'P 1'
#
loop_
_entity.id
_entity.type
_entity.pdbx_description
1 polymer ?
#
loop_
_entity_poly.entity_id
_entity_poly.type
_entity_poly.pdbx_seq_one_letter_code
_entity_poly.pdbx_strand_id
1 'polypeptide(L)'
;MLVVFPIGLWIFSFISDLVFLLGKHLFWNDVAFYTMLGGIIGALLAAVPGLIDMFSITNPQVGKIAWNHMLLNLVALGDFGINLYLRTILEAGAVVPILLSAFGVSLLALSVWLGGELAYVHGVGVQTQEKDKTEKLRRVG
;
A
#
# COMPACT_ATOMS: atom_id res chain seq x y z
N MET A 1 7.26 -2.91 9.44
CA MET A 1 6.29 -2.28 8.51
C MET A 1 6.28 -3.05 7.20
N LEU A 2 5.31 -3.96 7.02
CA LEU A 2 5.18 -4.78 5.79
C LEU A 2 4.69 -3.98 4.58
N VAL A 3 4.03 -2.83 4.82
CA VAL A 3 3.37 -2.00 3.78
C VAL A 3 4.33 -1.42 2.73
N VAL A 4 5.61 -1.28 3.04
CA VAL A 4 6.62 -0.77 2.09
C VAL A 4 6.79 -1.69 0.88
N PHE A 5 6.61 -3.00 1.08
CA PHE A 5 6.74 -4.01 0.02
C PHE A 5 5.72 -3.84 -1.12
N PRO A 6 4.39 -3.85 -0.85
CA PRO A 6 3.39 -3.66 -1.90
C PRO A 6 3.51 -2.30 -2.59
N ILE A 7 3.81 -1.23 -1.86
CA ILE A 7 3.98 0.10 -2.44
C ILE A 7 5.14 0.09 -3.45
N GLY A 8 6.31 -0.45 -3.06
CA GLY A 8 7.47 -0.54 -3.96
C GLY A 8 7.19 -1.37 -5.20
N LEU A 9 6.51 -2.51 -5.05
CA LEU A 9 6.16 -3.39 -6.16
C LEU A 9 5.16 -2.76 -7.14
N TRP A 10 4.15 -2.03 -6.67
CA TRP A 10 3.18 -1.36 -7.53
C TRP A 10 3.79 -0.14 -8.25
N ILE A 11 4.65 0.64 -7.57
CA ILE A 11 5.41 1.72 -8.22
C ILE A 11 6.32 1.12 -9.29
N PHE A 12 7.02 0.02 -9.00
CA PHE A 12 7.89 -0.63 -9.97
C PHE A 12 7.12 -1.24 -11.14
N SER A 13 5.92 -1.77 -10.90
CA SER A 13 4.99 -2.19 -11.95
C SER A 13 4.67 -1.05 -12.90
N PHE A 14 4.30 0.12 -12.39
CA PHE A 14 4.01 1.30 -13.20
C PHE A 14 5.24 1.81 -13.97
N ILE A 15 6.42 1.83 -13.34
CA ILE A 15 7.68 2.17 -14.04
C ILE A 15 7.93 1.19 -15.18
N SER A 16 7.71 -0.10 -14.97
CA SER A 16 7.87 -1.13 -16.00
C SER A 16 6.91 -0.92 -17.18
N ASP A 17 5.68 -0.46 -16.92
CA ASP A 17 4.74 -0.05 -17.97
C ASP A 17 5.29 1.09 -18.82
N LEU A 18 5.87 2.10 -18.18
CA LEU A 18 6.46 3.24 -18.89
C LEU A 18 7.67 2.82 -19.73
N VAL A 19 8.51 1.94 -19.19
CA VAL A 19 9.67 1.38 -19.93
C VAL A 19 9.20 0.54 -21.11
N PHE A 20 8.13 -0.25 -20.94
CA PHE A 20 7.51 -0.98 -22.04
C PHE A 20 7.02 -0.06 -23.15
N LEU A 21 6.37 1.06 -22.81
CA LEU A 21 5.89 2.03 -23.82
C LEU A 21 7.04 2.61 -24.65
N LEU A 22 8.21 2.83 -24.05
CA LEU A 22 9.38 3.38 -24.73
C LEU A 22 10.12 2.35 -25.60
N GLY A 23 10.32 1.14 -25.07
CA GLY A 23 11.15 0.11 -25.70
C GLY A 23 10.40 -1.01 -26.40
N LYS A 24 9.09 -1.17 -26.16
CA LYS A 24 8.23 -2.22 -26.71
C LYS A 24 8.71 -3.67 -26.45
N HIS A 25 9.60 -3.88 -25.49
CA HIS A 25 10.08 -5.20 -25.09
C HIS A 25 9.07 -5.89 -24.17
N LEU A 26 8.50 -7.02 -24.57
CA LEU A 26 7.51 -7.79 -23.82
C LEU A 26 7.96 -8.16 -22.40
N PHE A 27 9.25 -8.34 -22.19
CA PHE A 27 9.83 -8.56 -20.87
C PHE A 27 9.35 -7.55 -19.82
N TRP A 28 9.26 -6.26 -20.17
CA TRP A 28 8.82 -5.22 -19.22
C TRP A 28 7.32 -5.30 -18.93
N ASN A 29 6.51 -5.76 -19.89
CA ASN A 29 5.10 -6.05 -19.66
C ASN A 29 4.93 -7.22 -18.65
N ASP A 30 5.74 -8.27 -18.76
CA ASP A 30 5.73 -9.40 -17.83
C ASP A 30 6.22 -8.96 -16.43
N VAL A 31 7.27 -8.15 -16.36
CA VAL A 31 7.74 -7.56 -15.09
C VAL A 31 6.64 -6.74 -14.44
N ALA A 32 5.92 -5.90 -15.20
CA ALA A 32 4.80 -5.12 -14.68
C ALA A 32 3.70 -6.02 -14.12
N PHE A 33 3.36 -7.11 -14.81
CA PHE A 33 2.35 -8.07 -14.37
C PHE A 33 2.75 -8.77 -13.06
N TYR A 34 3.95 -9.36 -12.98
CA TYR A 34 4.37 -10.12 -11.81
C TYR A 34 4.63 -9.24 -10.59
N THR A 35 5.14 -8.03 -10.78
CA THR A 35 5.33 -7.09 -9.67
C THR A 35 3.99 -6.56 -9.16
N MET A 36 3.01 -6.36 -10.02
CA MET A 36 1.64 -6.01 -9.62
C MET A 36 1.00 -7.14 -8.79
N LEU A 37 1.10 -8.39 -9.24
CA LEU A 37 0.62 -9.57 -8.52
C LEU A 37 1.30 -9.67 -7.14
N GLY A 38 2.63 -9.53 -7.08
CA GLY A 38 3.38 -9.53 -5.84
C GLY A 38 2.94 -8.41 -4.88
N GLY A 39 2.64 -7.23 -5.43
CA GLY A 39 2.09 -6.10 -4.68
C GLY A 39 0.73 -6.41 -4.06
N ILE A 40 -0.18 -7.07 -4.80
CA ILE A 40 -1.50 -7.50 -4.28
C ILE A 40 -1.33 -8.48 -3.12
N ILE A 41 -0.50 -9.50 -3.28
CA ILE A 41 -0.22 -10.49 -2.22
C ILE A 41 0.37 -9.78 -1.00
N GLY A 42 1.36 -8.91 -1.20
CA GLY A 42 1.99 -8.14 -0.13
C GLY A 42 0.99 -7.23 0.60
N ALA A 43 0.05 -6.59 -0.13
CA ALA A 43 -0.98 -5.74 0.45
C ALA A 43 -1.96 -6.54 1.32
N LEU A 44 -2.39 -7.72 0.87
CA LEU A 44 -3.24 -8.62 1.65
C LEU A 44 -2.56 -9.06 2.95
N LEU A 45 -1.26 -9.39 2.90
CA LEU A 45 -0.48 -9.75 4.09
C LEU A 45 -0.32 -8.54 5.04
N ALA A 46 -0.10 -7.34 4.50
CA ALA A 46 0.03 -6.11 5.29
C ALA A 46 -1.30 -5.65 5.89
N ALA A 47 -2.44 -6.03 5.30
CA ALA A 47 -3.76 -5.69 5.82
C ALA A 47 -4.04 -6.31 7.19
N VAL A 48 -3.50 -7.50 7.48
CA VAL A 48 -3.73 -8.19 8.76
C VAL A 48 -3.25 -7.35 9.95
N PRO A 49 -1.96 -6.97 10.06
CA PRO A 49 -1.52 -6.09 11.15
C PRO A 49 -2.19 -4.72 11.11
N GLY A 50 -2.45 -4.16 9.92
CA GLY A 50 -3.15 -2.87 9.79
C GLY A 50 -4.56 -2.88 10.38
N LEU A 51 -5.32 -3.97 10.22
CA LEU A 51 -6.63 -4.14 10.86
C LEU A 51 -6.50 -4.25 12.39
N ILE A 52 -5.53 -4.99 12.90
CA ILE A 52 -5.29 -5.11 14.35
C ILE A 52 -5.00 -3.73 14.95
N ASP A 53 -4.12 -2.94 14.30
CA ASP A 53 -3.79 -1.58 14.75
C ASP A 53 -5.03 -0.68 14.72
N MET A 54 -5.86 -0.77 13.69
CA MET A 54 -7.09 0.03 13.56
C MET A 54 -8.09 -0.26 14.69
N PHE A 55 -8.28 -1.51 15.09
CA PHE A 55 -9.19 -1.88 16.19
C PHE A 55 -8.67 -1.48 17.57
N SER A 56 -7.38 -1.16 17.72
CA SER A 56 -6.80 -0.66 18.97
C SER A 56 -6.94 0.86 19.13
N ILE A 57 -7.43 1.59 18.12
CA ILE A 57 -7.61 3.04 18.19
C ILE A 57 -8.85 3.38 19.01
N THR A 58 -8.66 4.08 20.13
CA THR A 58 -9.73 4.54 21.02
C THR A 58 -10.16 5.99 20.77
N ASN A 59 -9.28 6.80 20.18
CA ASN A 59 -9.57 8.21 19.89
C ASN A 59 -10.43 8.34 18.61
N PRO A 60 -11.64 8.95 18.68
CA PRO A 60 -12.55 9.06 17.53
C PRO A 60 -11.98 9.88 16.36
N GLN A 61 -11.13 10.87 16.61
CA GLN A 61 -10.53 11.69 15.54
C GLN A 61 -9.47 10.88 14.79
N VAL A 62 -8.62 10.17 15.51
CA VAL A 62 -7.61 9.27 14.93
C VAL A 62 -8.29 8.12 14.18
N GLY A 63 -9.41 7.61 14.73
CA GLY A 63 -10.23 6.57 14.09
C GLY A 63 -10.77 6.98 12.72
N LYS A 64 -11.16 8.25 12.52
CA LYS A 64 -11.58 8.76 11.20
C LYS A 64 -10.44 8.74 10.18
N ILE A 65 -9.24 9.14 10.59
CA ILE A 65 -8.06 9.12 9.71
C ILE A 65 -7.72 7.66 9.33
N ALA A 66 -7.73 6.76 10.30
CA ALA A 66 -7.49 5.33 10.09
C ALA A 66 -8.53 4.71 9.14
N TRP A 67 -9.80 5.07 9.28
CA TRP A 67 -10.86 4.63 8.39
C TRP A 67 -10.65 5.11 6.95
N ASN A 68 -10.33 6.39 6.77
CA ASN A 68 -10.06 6.95 5.44
C ASN A 68 -8.83 6.29 4.80
N HIS A 69 -7.75 6.08 5.59
CA HIS A 69 -6.57 5.34 5.14
C HIS A 69 -6.92 3.92 4.70
N MET A 70 -7.71 3.19 5.49
CA MET A 70 -8.17 1.84 5.15
C MET A 70 -9.00 1.84 3.85
N LEU A 71 -9.94 2.78 3.72
CA LEU A 71 -10.80 2.87 2.54
C LEU A 71 -9.97 3.14 1.28
N LEU A 72 -8.99 4.07 1.32
CA LEU A 72 -8.08 4.32 0.21
C LEU A 72 -7.27 3.09 -0.19
N ASN A 73 -6.79 2.31 0.80
CA ASN A 73 -6.08 1.07 0.52
C ASN A 73 -6.97 0.00 -0.10
N LEU A 74 -8.23 -0.12 0.33
CA LEU A 74 -9.20 -1.03 -0.28
C LEU A 74 -9.52 -0.65 -1.73
N VAL A 75 -9.70 0.64 -2.01
CA VAL A 75 -9.93 1.14 -3.37
C VAL A 75 -8.69 0.88 -4.24
N ALA A 76 -7.49 1.16 -3.73
CA ALA A 76 -6.25 0.88 -4.46
C ALA A 76 -6.07 -0.63 -4.73
N LEU A 77 -6.35 -1.50 -3.75
CA LEU A 77 -6.28 -2.94 -3.91
C LEU A 77 -7.29 -3.43 -4.98
N GLY A 78 -8.51 -2.89 -4.98
CA GLY A 78 -9.52 -3.17 -5.99
C GLY A 78 -9.09 -2.70 -7.38
N ASP A 79 -8.53 -1.50 -7.50
CA ASP A 79 -7.99 -0.95 -8.74
C ASP A 79 -6.87 -1.84 -9.32
N PHE A 80 -5.86 -2.19 -8.51
CA PHE A 80 -4.79 -3.09 -8.95
C PHE A 80 -5.29 -4.51 -9.27
N GLY A 81 -6.32 -5.01 -8.56
CA GLY A 81 -6.96 -6.28 -8.86
C GLY A 81 -7.66 -6.28 -10.22
N ILE A 82 -8.43 -5.24 -10.52
CA ILE A 82 -9.08 -5.04 -11.83
C ILE A 82 -8.02 -4.88 -12.92
N ASN A 83 -6.99 -4.08 -12.66
CA ASN A 83 -5.90 -3.87 -13.59
C ASN A 83 -5.19 -5.18 -13.93
N LEU A 84 -4.85 -5.99 -12.92
CA LEU A 84 -4.22 -7.30 -13.12
C LEU A 84 -5.10 -8.21 -13.99
N TYR A 85 -6.42 -8.26 -13.73
CA TYR A 85 -7.37 -9.02 -14.55
C TYR A 85 -7.39 -8.53 -15.99
N LEU A 86 -7.46 -7.22 -16.24
CA LEU A 86 -7.47 -6.65 -17.58
C LEU A 86 -6.20 -7.00 -18.37
N ARG A 87 -5.04 -7.10 -17.70
CA ARG A 87 -3.79 -7.54 -18.33
C ARG A 87 -3.81 -8.98 -18.81
N THR A 88 -4.72 -9.82 -18.31
CA THR A 88 -4.87 -11.21 -18.79
C THR A 88 -5.72 -11.33 -20.06
N ILE A 89 -6.55 -10.33 -20.36
CA ILE A 89 -7.52 -10.37 -21.46
C ILE A 89 -7.23 -9.33 -22.56
N LEU A 90 -6.41 -8.32 -22.27
CA LEU A 90 -6.04 -7.28 -23.21
C LEU A 90 -4.61 -7.50 -23.76
N GLU A 91 -4.35 -6.92 -24.92
CA GLU A 91 -3.02 -6.96 -25.53
C GLU A 91 -1.97 -6.21 -24.68
N ALA A 92 -0.71 -6.67 -24.78
CA ALA A 92 0.42 -6.05 -24.09
C ALA A 92 0.53 -4.56 -24.47
N GLY A 93 0.59 -3.69 -23.47
CA GLY A 93 0.67 -2.23 -23.64
C GLY A 93 -0.66 -1.57 -23.95
N ALA A 94 -1.80 -2.24 -23.73
CA ALA A 94 -3.10 -1.59 -23.76
C ALA A 94 -3.12 -0.36 -22.82
N VAL A 95 -3.75 0.72 -23.25
CA VAL A 95 -3.74 2.00 -22.54
C VAL A 95 -4.47 1.93 -21.19
N VAL A 96 -5.57 1.16 -21.12
CA VAL A 96 -6.41 1.09 -19.91
C VAL A 96 -5.64 0.57 -18.70
N PRO A 97 -4.91 -0.56 -18.74
CA PRO A 97 -4.08 -1.02 -17.63
C PRO A 97 -3.05 0.02 -17.16
N ILE A 98 -2.43 0.75 -18.09
CA ILE A 98 -1.43 1.77 -17.75
C ILE A 98 -2.06 2.95 -17.02
N LEU A 99 -3.25 3.40 -17.48
CA LEU A 99 -3.99 4.47 -16.79
C LEU A 99 -4.44 4.05 -15.40
N LEU A 100 -4.88 2.80 -15.22
CA LEU A 100 -5.20 2.25 -13.91
C LEU A 100 -3.96 2.17 -13.02
N SER A 101 -2.79 1.76 -13.55
CA SER A 101 -1.54 1.80 -12.78
C SER A 101 -1.21 3.22 -12.29
N ALA A 102 -1.36 4.24 -13.16
CA ALA A 102 -1.13 5.64 -12.78
C ALA A 102 -2.13 6.12 -11.73
N PHE A 103 -3.41 5.75 -11.86
CA PHE A 103 -4.45 6.07 -10.89
C PHE A 103 -4.19 5.39 -9.55
N GLY A 104 -3.89 4.09 -9.54
CA GLY A 104 -3.55 3.33 -8.33
C GLY A 104 -2.35 3.92 -7.58
N VAL A 105 -1.26 4.27 -8.30
CA VAL A 105 -0.09 4.94 -7.70
C VAL A 105 -0.46 6.29 -7.09
N SER A 106 -1.36 7.05 -7.71
CA SER A 106 -1.87 8.32 -7.15
C SER A 106 -2.66 8.10 -5.86
N LEU A 107 -3.50 7.06 -5.79
CA LEU A 107 -4.19 6.67 -4.56
C LEU A 107 -3.22 6.26 -3.45
N LEU A 108 -2.14 5.54 -3.81
CA LEU A 108 -1.10 5.17 -2.84
C LEU A 108 -0.41 6.40 -2.25
N ALA A 109 -0.12 7.43 -3.04
CA ALA A 109 0.49 8.66 -2.54
C ALA A 109 -0.39 9.33 -1.46
N LEU A 110 -1.71 9.40 -1.69
CA LEU A 110 -2.67 9.90 -0.69
C LEU A 110 -2.74 8.99 0.54
N SER A 111 -2.75 7.68 0.33
CA SER A 111 -2.80 6.71 1.43
C SER A 111 -1.54 6.75 2.29
N VAL A 112 -0.36 6.91 1.69
CA VAL A 112 0.93 7.04 2.40
C VAL A 112 0.95 8.31 3.25
N TRP A 113 0.38 9.40 2.75
CA TRP A 113 0.25 10.63 3.53
C TRP A 113 -0.57 10.40 4.82
N LEU A 114 -1.76 9.81 4.70
CA LEU A 114 -2.60 9.52 5.87
C LEU A 114 -1.96 8.49 6.81
N GLY A 115 -1.31 7.46 6.26
CA GLY A 115 -0.57 6.46 7.05
C GLY A 115 0.61 7.07 7.80
N GLY A 116 1.30 8.03 7.19
CA GLY A 116 2.35 8.82 7.83
C GLY A 116 1.80 9.65 8.99
N GLU A 117 0.67 10.32 8.82
CA GLU A 117 0.01 11.06 9.90
C GLU A 117 -0.37 10.15 11.07
N LEU A 118 -0.94 8.98 10.80
CA LEU A 118 -1.28 7.98 11.83
C LEU A 118 -0.04 7.52 12.61
N ALA A 119 1.06 7.23 11.92
CA ALA A 119 2.27 6.70 12.54
C ALA A 119 3.08 7.79 13.27
N TYR A 120 3.36 8.92 12.62
CA TYR A 120 4.28 9.93 13.14
C TYR A 120 3.62 10.96 14.06
N VAL A 121 2.35 11.32 13.81
CA VAL A 121 1.64 12.30 14.61
C VAL A 121 0.88 11.62 15.75
N HIS A 122 0.25 10.48 15.47
CA HIS A 122 -0.63 9.80 16.44
C HIS A 122 -0.03 8.53 17.05
N GLY A 123 1.17 8.10 16.63
CA GLY A 123 1.88 6.94 17.17
C GLY A 123 1.18 5.59 16.97
N VAL A 124 0.27 5.49 15.98
CA VAL A 124 -0.46 4.24 15.70
C VAL A 124 0.51 3.22 15.07
N GLY A 125 0.55 2.00 15.65
CA GLY A 125 1.43 0.93 15.19
C GLY A 125 2.93 1.18 15.49
N VAL A 126 3.27 2.20 16.28
CA VAL A 126 4.64 2.50 16.71
C VAL A 126 4.76 2.25 18.21
N GLN A 127 5.69 1.38 18.62
CA GLN A 127 6.06 1.25 20.03
C GLN A 127 6.86 2.50 20.42
N THR A 128 6.24 3.40 21.17
CA THR A 128 6.97 4.54 21.76
C THR A 128 7.88 4.02 22.85
N GLN A 129 9.19 4.28 22.74
CA GLN A 129 10.20 3.91 23.77
C GLN A 129 9.86 4.47 25.16
N GLU A 130 8.99 5.43 25.25
CA GLU A 130 8.52 6.03 26.50
C GLU A 130 7.65 5.07 27.33
N LYS A 131 6.85 4.22 26.69
CA LYS A 131 6.07 3.16 27.36
C LYS A 131 6.99 2.10 27.99
N ASP A 132 8.04 1.71 27.27
CA ASP A 132 9.00 0.70 27.73
C ASP A 132 9.84 1.25 28.93
N LYS A 133 10.17 2.56 28.91
CA LYS A 133 10.87 3.21 29.99
C LYS A 133 10.03 3.33 31.27
N THR A 134 8.76 3.64 31.12
CA THR A 134 7.81 3.76 32.25
C THR A 134 7.50 2.38 32.87
N GLU A 135 7.39 1.36 32.05
CA GLU A 135 7.17 -0.02 32.50
C GLU A 135 8.42 -0.61 33.19
N LYS A 136 9.62 -0.30 32.68
CA LYS A 136 10.88 -0.65 33.36
C LYS A 136 11.04 0.03 34.73
N LEU A 137 10.69 1.28 34.80
CA LEU A 137 10.73 2.02 36.08
C LEU A 137 9.73 1.48 37.12
N ARG A 138 8.56 1.00 36.66
CA ARG A 138 7.55 0.38 37.52
C ARG A 138 7.96 -1.01 38.04
N ARG A 139 8.85 -1.73 37.34
CA ARG A 139 9.32 -3.08 37.74
C ARG A 139 10.52 -3.04 38.69
N VAL A 140 11.18 -1.89 38.84
CA VAL A 140 12.42 -1.73 39.62
C VAL A 140 12.17 -0.95 40.92
N GLY A 141 11.00 -0.36 41.15
CA GLY A 141 10.56 0.29 42.39
C GLY A 141 9.52 -0.51 43.14
#